data_1240afe38dbde2baf14fc410378e9e93
#
_entry.id   1240afe38dbde2baf14fc410378e9e93
#
_cell.length_a   1.000
_cell.length_b   1.000
_cell.length_c   1.000
_cell.angle_alpha   90.00
_cell.angle_beta   90.00
_cell.angle_gamma   90.00
#
_symmetry.space_group_name_H-M   'P 1'
#
loop_
_entity.id
_entity.type
_entity.pdbx_description
1 polymer ?
#
loop_
_entity_poly.entity_id
_entity_poly.type
_entity_poly.pdbx_seq_one_letter_code
_entity_poly.pdbx_strand_id
1 'polypeptide(L)'
;MKLEELLKPQYVKIGLNAKNKNDILMELSEFISLCHPTIDKKDAFKSLSEREKKGSTGLGNGLAIPHGRSASVEGMHLAVVYDPEGKDFEAYDKSPSNLFFVALVSEDYSTHEQLEILRVIAEIYEKTDISTSVKNVTTSDALYSLLIKKEEEIS
;
A
#
# COMPACT_ATOMS: atom_id res chain seq x y z
N MET A 1 8.17 -10.22 -10.94
CA MET A 1 6.82 -9.96 -10.39
C MET A 1 6.43 -8.53 -10.69
N LYS A 2 5.20 -8.34 -11.14
CA LYS A 2 4.71 -7.00 -11.52
C LYS A 2 3.48 -6.64 -10.70
N LEU A 3 3.29 -5.33 -10.48
CA LEU A 3 2.09 -4.82 -9.81
C LEU A 3 0.82 -5.25 -10.52
N GLU A 4 0.82 -5.26 -11.86
CA GLU A 4 -0.38 -5.63 -12.61
C GLU A 4 -0.84 -7.06 -12.35
N GLU A 5 0.05 -7.94 -11.89
CA GLU A 5 -0.32 -9.30 -11.51
C GLU A 5 -1.07 -9.35 -10.18
N LEU A 6 -0.90 -8.32 -9.34
CA LEU A 6 -1.44 -8.25 -7.98
C LEU A 6 -2.60 -7.26 -7.85
N LEU A 7 -2.75 -6.33 -8.78
CA LEU A 7 -3.75 -5.27 -8.70
C LEU A 7 -4.91 -5.49 -9.66
N LYS A 8 -6.07 -5.02 -9.21
CA LYS A 8 -7.28 -4.86 -10.01
C LYS A 8 -7.88 -3.51 -9.65
N PRO A 9 -8.73 -2.93 -10.51
CA PRO A 9 -9.35 -1.63 -10.18
C PRO A 9 -10.06 -1.62 -8.83
N GLN A 10 -10.70 -2.72 -8.43
CA GLN A 10 -11.42 -2.81 -7.16
C GLN A 10 -10.51 -2.89 -5.93
N TYR A 11 -9.19 -3.07 -6.13
CA TYR A 11 -8.23 -3.08 -5.02
C TYR A 11 -7.60 -1.71 -4.78
N VAL A 12 -8.18 -0.68 -5.37
CA VAL A 12 -7.66 0.68 -5.34
C VAL A 12 -8.78 1.61 -4.91
N LYS A 13 -8.49 2.53 -3.98
CA LYS A 13 -9.48 3.54 -3.59
C LYS A 13 -8.87 4.92 -3.36
N ILE A 14 -9.71 5.93 -3.35
CA ILE A 14 -9.34 7.32 -3.09
C ILE A 14 -9.90 7.71 -1.72
N GLY A 15 -9.04 8.28 -0.87
CA GLY A 15 -9.44 8.86 0.41
C GLY A 15 -9.33 7.94 1.60
N LEU A 16 -8.91 8.52 2.72
CA LEU A 16 -8.91 7.89 4.04
C LEU A 16 -9.68 8.80 4.99
N ASN A 17 -10.48 8.21 5.89
CA ASN A 17 -11.20 8.94 6.93
C ASN A 17 -10.36 9.09 8.21
N ALA A 18 -9.54 8.08 8.50
CA ALA A 18 -8.68 8.05 9.69
C ALA A 18 -7.63 9.16 9.65
N LYS A 19 -7.24 9.66 10.83
CA LYS A 19 -6.32 10.79 10.95
C LYS A 19 -5.01 10.48 11.67
N ASN A 20 -4.97 9.43 12.47
CA ASN A 20 -3.76 9.02 13.15
C ASN A 20 -3.30 7.65 12.66
N LYS A 21 -2.05 7.31 12.92
CA LYS A 21 -1.42 6.10 12.40
C LYS A 21 -2.19 4.83 12.75
N ASN A 22 -2.60 4.68 14.00
CA ASN A 22 -3.31 3.48 14.44
C ASN A 22 -4.63 3.31 13.70
N ASP A 23 -5.41 4.37 13.57
CA ASP A 23 -6.70 4.34 12.88
C ASP A 23 -6.52 4.17 11.37
N ILE A 24 -5.44 4.71 10.80
CA ILE A 24 -5.10 4.49 9.40
C ILE A 24 -4.81 3.01 9.15
N LEU A 25 -4.01 2.38 10.00
CA LEU A 25 -3.73 0.94 9.89
C LEU A 25 -5.01 0.11 9.99
N MET A 26 -5.94 0.52 10.85
CA MET A 26 -7.22 -0.16 10.97
C MET A 26 -8.06 -0.01 9.70
N GLU A 27 -8.14 1.20 9.16
CA GLU A 27 -8.88 1.47 7.92
C GLU A 27 -8.28 0.71 6.73
N LEU A 28 -6.97 0.68 6.62
CA LEU A 28 -6.27 -0.08 5.59
C LEU A 28 -6.52 -1.59 5.73
N SER A 29 -6.55 -2.09 6.96
CA SER A 29 -6.84 -3.51 7.24
C SER A 29 -8.25 -3.87 6.82
N GLU A 30 -9.22 -3.01 7.08
CA GLU A 30 -10.60 -3.19 6.66
C GLU A 30 -10.69 -3.19 5.13
N PHE A 31 -10.00 -2.27 4.48
CA PHE A 31 -10.04 -2.18 3.02
C PHE A 31 -9.45 -3.41 2.35
N ILE A 32 -8.26 -3.86 2.78
CA ILE A 32 -7.65 -5.04 2.15
C ILE A 32 -8.49 -6.30 2.41
N SER A 33 -9.20 -6.38 3.54
CA SER A 33 -10.14 -7.47 3.80
C SER A 33 -11.34 -7.44 2.87
N LEU A 34 -11.81 -6.24 2.50
CA LEU A 34 -12.88 -6.10 1.52
C LEU A 34 -12.42 -6.52 0.12
N CYS A 35 -11.18 -6.17 -0.24
CA CYS A 35 -10.59 -6.56 -1.52
C CYS A 35 -10.40 -8.07 -1.64
N HIS A 36 -10.01 -8.70 -0.54
CA HIS A 36 -9.65 -10.12 -0.48
C HIS A 36 -10.39 -10.75 0.71
N PRO A 37 -11.62 -11.25 0.50
CA PRO A 37 -12.50 -11.66 1.61
C PRO A 37 -11.98 -12.80 2.49
N THR A 38 -10.97 -13.55 2.04
CA THR A 38 -10.34 -14.57 2.87
C THR A 38 -9.41 -13.99 3.94
N ILE A 39 -9.06 -12.71 3.84
CA ILE A 39 -8.21 -12.05 4.81
C ILE A 39 -9.07 -11.56 5.98
N ASP A 40 -8.74 -12.03 7.19
CA ASP A 40 -9.39 -11.55 8.41
C ASP A 40 -8.82 -10.17 8.77
N LYS A 41 -9.70 -9.18 8.93
CA LYS A 41 -9.28 -7.80 9.20
C LYS A 41 -8.53 -7.65 10.53
N LYS A 42 -8.86 -8.47 11.53
CA LYS A 42 -8.16 -8.41 12.82
C LYS A 42 -6.74 -8.92 12.71
N ASP A 43 -6.53 -10.01 11.97
CA ASP A 43 -5.20 -10.54 11.71
C ASP A 43 -4.38 -9.58 10.84
N ALA A 44 -5.03 -8.96 9.85
CA ALA A 44 -4.39 -7.94 9.02
C ALA A 44 -3.91 -6.77 9.88
N PHE A 45 -4.77 -6.25 10.74
CA PHE A 45 -4.42 -5.14 11.63
C PHE A 45 -3.27 -5.50 12.55
N LYS A 46 -3.32 -6.70 13.15
CA LYS A 46 -2.26 -7.20 14.02
C LYS A 46 -0.92 -7.27 13.29
N SER A 47 -0.92 -7.84 12.08
CA SER A 47 0.29 -8.00 11.28
C SER A 47 0.90 -6.65 10.90
N LEU A 48 0.07 -5.73 10.43
CA LEU A 48 0.52 -4.39 10.04
C LEU A 48 1.04 -3.62 11.25
N SER A 49 0.33 -3.70 12.38
CA SER A 49 0.73 -3.00 13.60
C SER A 49 2.04 -3.53 14.18
N GLU A 50 2.23 -4.84 14.19
CA GLU A 50 3.47 -5.46 14.67
C GLU A 50 4.67 -5.01 13.84
N ARG A 51 4.49 -4.93 12.50
CA ARG A 51 5.56 -4.46 11.61
C ARG A 51 5.86 -2.97 11.85
N GLU A 52 4.83 -2.14 12.02
CA GLU A 52 5.00 -0.70 12.25
C GLU A 52 5.71 -0.39 13.56
N LYS A 53 5.55 -1.23 14.59
CA LYS A 53 6.26 -1.08 15.86
C LYS A 53 7.77 -1.20 15.73
N LYS A 54 8.24 -1.87 14.68
CA LYS A 54 9.67 -2.07 14.39
C LYS A 54 10.29 -0.87 13.67
N GLY A 55 9.47 0.03 13.18
CA GLY A 55 9.88 1.21 12.42
C GLY A 55 8.83 1.59 11.39
N SER A 56 8.75 2.86 11.09
CA SER A 56 7.73 3.37 10.18
C SER A 56 7.89 2.80 8.76
N THR A 57 6.78 2.45 8.13
CA THR A 57 6.73 2.13 6.70
C THR A 57 6.35 3.35 5.86
N GLY A 58 6.21 4.51 6.48
CA GLY A 58 6.13 5.80 5.78
C GLY A 58 7.52 6.19 5.31
N LEU A 59 7.78 6.02 4.02
CA LEU A 59 9.13 6.17 3.45
C LEU A 59 9.52 7.62 3.16
N GLY A 60 8.57 8.55 3.26
CA GLY A 60 8.80 9.94 2.93
C GLY A 60 8.35 10.28 1.51
N ASN A 61 8.32 11.57 1.21
CA ASN A 61 7.86 12.11 -0.07
C ASN A 61 6.42 11.70 -0.42
N GLY A 62 5.63 11.37 0.60
CA GLY A 62 4.23 10.99 0.41
C GLY A 62 3.97 9.50 0.21
N LEU A 63 5.00 8.67 0.19
CA LEU A 63 4.84 7.21 0.00
C LEU A 63 4.86 6.47 1.33
N ALA A 64 3.93 5.53 1.50
CA ALA A 64 3.95 4.57 2.61
C ALA A 64 3.66 3.17 2.07
N ILE A 65 4.33 2.16 2.62
CA ILE A 65 4.13 0.77 2.22
C ILE A 65 3.90 -0.10 3.47
N PRO A 66 2.74 0.07 4.14
CA PRO A 66 2.40 -0.82 5.26
C PRO A 66 2.35 -2.26 4.77
N HIS A 67 3.03 -3.16 5.48
CA HIS A 67 3.08 -4.55 5.07
C HIS A 67 3.25 -5.46 6.29
N GLY A 68 3.01 -6.76 6.09
CA GLY A 68 3.17 -7.72 7.16
C GLY A 68 2.88 -9.15 6.72
N ARG A 69 3.10 -10.08 7.64
CA ARG A 69 2.82 -11.49 7.45
C ARG A 69 1.63 -11.86 8.32
N SER A 70 0.69 -12.62 7.79
CA SER A 70 -0.53 -12.96 8.50
C SER A 70 -0.88 -14.44 8.35
N ALA A 71 -1.33 -15.06 9.45
CA ALA A 71 -1.76 -16.45 9.46
C ALA A 71 -2.99 -16.70 8.59
N SER A 72 -3.84 -15.69 8.36
CA SER A 72 -5.05 -15.84 7.57
C SER A 72 -4.82 -15.62 6.06
N VAL A 73 -3.59 -15.29 5.67
CA VAL A 73 -3.26 -14.94 4.28
C VAL A 73 -2.56 -16.11 3.58
N GLU A 74 -2.97 -16.39 2.35
CA GLU A 74 -2.25 -17.31 1.46
C GLU A 74 -1.68 -16.49 0.30
N GLY A 75 -0.39 -16.66 0.01
CA GLY A 75 0.28 -15.92 -1.05
C GLY A 75 0.52 -14.47 -0.71
N MET A 76 0.45 -13.61 -1.69
CA MET A 76 0.64 -12.17 -1.54
C MET A 76 -0.60 -11.44 -2.05
N HIS A 77 -1.05 -10.46 -1.27
CA HIS A 77 -2.18 -9.61 -1.63
C HIS A 77 -1.82 -8.15 -1.44
N LEU A 78 -2.33 -7.32 -2.33
CA LEU A 78 -2.01 -5.91 -2.39
C LEU A 78 -3.29 -5.08 -2.50
N ALA A 79 -3.28 -3.92 -1.86
CA ALA A 79 -4.32 -2.89 -2.02
C ALA A 79 -3.65 -1.53 -2.03
N VAL A 80 -4.25 -0.56 -2.69
CA VAL A 80 -3.68 0.79 -2.81
C VAL A 80 -4.71 1.83 -2.43
N VAL A 81 -4.28 2.82 -1.65
CA VAL A 81 -5.12 3.96 -1.29
C VAL A 81 -4.35 5.25 -1.56
N TYR A 82 -4.97 6.18 -2.24
CA TYR A 82 -4.44 7.52 -2.40
C TYR A 82 -5.31 8.51 -1.63
N ASP A 83 -4.70 9.26 -0.72
CA ASP A 83 -5.39 10.33 0.01
C ASP A 83 -4.85 11.69 -0.44
N PRO A 84 -5.68 12.49 -1.15
CA PRO A 84 -5.23 13.78 -1.67
C PRO A 84 -4.78 14.77 -0.59
N GLU A 85 -5.40 14.71 0.59
CA GLU A 85 -5.06 15.61 1.69
C GLU A 85 -3.73 15.27 2.36
N GLY A 86 -3.38 13.99 2.33
CA GLY A 86 -2.23 13.49 3.08
C GLY A 86 -2.57 13.27 4.55
N LYS A 87 -1.92 12.29 5.15
CA LYS A 87 -2.13 11.92 6.56
C LYS A 87 -0.80 11.80 7.28
N ASP A 88 -0.81 12.13 8.57
CA ASP A 88 0.35 11.91 9.42
C ASP A 88 0.48 10.41 9.71
N PHE A 89 1.35 9.75 8.99
CA PHE A 89 1.67 8.33 9.17
C PHE A 89 3.02 8.14 9.86
N GLU A 90 3.51 9.20 10.49
CA GLU A 90 4.81 9.19 11.18
C GLU A 90 5.94 8.74 10.25
N ALA A 91 5.94 9.30 9.03
CA ALA A 91 6.97 9.00 8.04
C ALA A 91 8.35 9.46 8.51
N TYR A 92 9.41 8.85 7.97
CA TYR A 92 10.77 9.17 8.36
C TYR A 92 11.14 10.63 8.15
N ASP A 93 10.62 11.27 7.10
CA ASP A 93 10.87 12.67 6.80
C ASP A 93 9.86 13.61 7.44
N LYS A 94 8.94 13.08 8.26
CA LYS A 94 7.86 13.80 8.95
C LYS A 94 6.88 14.49 8.01
N SER A 95 6.95 14.21 6.70
CA SER A 95 5.97 14.73 5.75
C SER A 95 4.69 13.88 5.75
N PRO A 96 3.55 14.43 5.31
CA PRO A 96 2.33 13.64 5.16
C PRO A 96 2.50 12.51 4.15
N SER A 97 1.82 11.39 4.38
CA SER A 97 1.75 10.29 3.43
C SER A 97 0.44 10.38 2.65
N ASN A 98 0.52 10.23 1.35
CA ASN A 98 -0.61 10.36 0.44
C ASN A 98 -0.93 9.04 -0.28
N LEU A 99 0.10 8.31 -0.70
CA LEU A 99 -0.06 7.07 -1.45
C LEU A 99 0.38 5.91 -0.59
N PHE A 100 -0.57 5.01 -0.31
CA PHE A 100 -0.37 3.86 0.56
C PHE A 100 -0.51 2.57 -0.24
N PHE A 101 0.54 1.76 -0.24
CA PHE A 101 0.49 0.39 -0.78
C PHE A 101 0.48 -0.55 0.41
N VAL A 102 -0.61 -1.30 0.56
CA VAL A 102 -0.76 -2.27 1.65
C VAL A 102 -0.47 -3.65 1.11
N ALA A 103 0.53 -4.33 1.67
CA ALA A 103 0.91 -5.66 1.22
C ALA A 103 0.85 -6.66 2.39
N LEU A 104 0.09 -7.73 2.21
CA LEU A 104 0.03 -8.83 3.18
C LEU A 104 0.43 -10.12 2.50
N VAL A 105 1.27 -10.89 3.18
CA VAL A 105 1.74 -12.19 2.69
C VAL A 105 1.51 -13.26 3.73
N SER A 106 1.49 -14.52 3.28
CA SER A 106 1.43 -15.67 4.19
C SER A 106 2.68 -15.71 5.07
N GLU A 107 2.58 -16.36 6.23
CA GLU A 107 3.70 -16.45 7.17
C GLU A 107 4.92 -17.13 6.57
N ASP A 108 4.72 -18.07 5.66
CA ASP A 108 5.78 -18.83 5.00
C ASP A 108 6.17 -18.28 3.62
N TYR A 109 5.67 -17.10 3.26
CA TYR A 109 5.95 -16.51 1.95
C TYR A 109 7.44 -16.21 1.76
N SER A 110 7.93 -16.35 0.53
CA SER A 110 9.32 -16.07 0.19
C SER A 110 9.70 -14.62 0.54
N THR A 111 10.70 -14.47 1.38
CA THR A 111 11.24 -13.15 1.71
C THR A 111 11.76 -12.43 0.48
N HIS A 112 12.41 -13.17 -0.43
CA HIS A 112 12.93 -12.61 -1.68
C HIS A 112 11.81 -12.02 -2.55
N GLU A 113 10.72 -12.75 -2.73
CA GLU A 113 9.59 -12.25 -3.53
C GLU A 113 8.88 -11.07 -2.87
N GLN A 114 8.77 -11.09 -1.54
CA GLN A 114 8.20 -9.97 -0.80
C GLN A 114 9.04 -8.70 -0.99
N LEU A 115 10.35 -8.82 -0.83
CA LEU A 115 11.25 -7.68 -1.02
C LEU A 115 11.22 -7.18 -2.47
N GLU A 116 11.04 -8.07 -3.43
CA GLU A 116 10.98 -7.68 -4.83
C GLU A 116 9.78 -6.77 -5.12
N ILE A 117 8.59 -7.09 -4.60
CA ILE A 117 7.43 -6.23 -4.83
C ILE A 117 7.59 -4.88 -4.12
N LEU A 118 8.15 -4.86 -2.92
CA LEU A 118 8.43 -3.61 -2.22
C LEU A 118 9.42 -2.75 -3.02
N ARG A 119 10.43 -3.38 -3.62
CA ARG A 119 11.39 -2.69 -4.48
C ARG A 119 10.73 -2.12 -5.73
N VAL A 120 9.85 -2.87 -6.38
CA VAL A 120 9.12 -2.38 -7.57
C VAL A 120 8.29 -1.16 -7.23
N ILE A 121 7.58 -1.18 -6.11
CA ILE A 121 6.78 -0.04 -5.66
C ILE A 121 7.68 1.19 -5.44
N ALA A 122 8.79 1.00 -4.73
CA ALA A 122 9.72 2.09 -4.46
C ALA A 122 10.33 2.65 -5.75
N GLU A 123 10.67 1.79 -6.71
CA GLU A 123 11.21 2.22 -8.00
C GLU A 123 10.21 3.01 -8.84
N ILE A 124 8.94 2.59 -8.84
CA ILE A 124 7.90 3.35 -9.53
C ILE A 124 7.85 4.77 -8.95
N TYR A 125 7.87 4.88 -7.64
CA TYR A 125 7.78 6.17 -6.96
C TYR A 125 9.01 7.05 -7.22
N GLU A 126 10.18 6.44 -7.23
CA GLU A 126 11.45 7.15 -7.39
C GLU A 126 11.76 7.50 -8.85
N LYS A 127 11.47 6.59 -9.79
CA LYS A 127 11.89 6.71 -11.18
C LYS A 127 10.85 7.26 -12.14
N THR A 128 9.62 7.50 -11.67
CA THR A 128 8.56 8.10 -12.48
C THR A 128 8.04 9.37 -11.81
N ASP A 129 7.15 10.07 -12.47
CA ASP A 129 6.53 11.28 -11.94
C ASP A 129 5.24 11.02 -11.16
N ILE A 130 5.04 9.78 -10.68
CA ILE A 130 3.77 9.41 -10.05
C ILE A 130 3.41 10.31 -8.87
N SER A 131 4.40 10.76 -8.09
CA SER A 131 4.15 11.64 -6.95
C SER A 131 3.47 12.96 -7.36
N THR A 132 3.67 13.38 -8.59
CA THR A 132 3.06 14.58 -9.16
C THR A 132 1.79 14.23 -9.93
N SER A 133 1.86 13.24 -10.83
CA SER A 133 0.74 12.88 -11.70
C SER A 133 -0.46 12.33 -10.93
N VAL A 134 -0.24 11.69 -9.78
CA VAL A 134 -1.32 11.16 -8.94
C VAL A 134 -2.23 12.28 -8.41
N LYS A 135 -1.75 13.50 -8.31
CA LYS A 135 -2.54 14.64 -7.80
C LYS A 135 -3.74 14.98 -8.69
N ASN A 136 -3.72 14.55 -9.95
CA ASN A 136 -4.81 14.78 -10.88
C ASN A 136 -5.84 13.66 -10.89
N VAL A 137 -5.62 12.62 -10.11
CA VAL A 137 -6.50 11.44 -10.07
C VAL A 137 -7.64 11.68 -9.09
N THR A 138 -8.87 11.40 -9.53
CA THR A 138 -10.08 11.57 -8.70
C THR A 138 -10.92 10.30 -8.59
N THR A 139 -10.58 9.24 -9.33
CA THR A 139 -11.34 7.98 -9.31
C THR A 139 -10.39 6.79 -9.12
N SER A 140 -10.93 5.70 -8.59
CA SER A 140 -10.19 4.45 -8.43
C SER A 140 -9.69 3.91 -9.77
N ASP A 141 -10.52 3.95 -10.81
CA ASP A 141 -10.13 3.48 -12.14
C ASP A 141 -8.97 4.28 -12.71
N ALA A 142 -9.00 5.61 -12.54
CA ALA A 142 -7.92 6.48 -13.01
C ALA A 142 -6.62 6.20 -12.25
N LEU A 143 -6.70 5.97 -10.94
CA LEU A 143 -5.52 5.64 -10.16
C LEU A 143 -4.95 4.28 -10.57
N TYR A 144 -5.81 3.29 -10.76
CA TYR A 144 -5.38 1.98 -11.24
C TYR A 144 -4.62 2.11 -12.57
N SER A 145 -5.22 2.79 -13.54
CA SER A 145 -4.61 2.99 -14.85
C SER A 145 -3.27 3.71 -14.77
N LEU A 146 -3.18 4.71 -13.90
CA LEU A 146 -1.93 5.44 -13.69
C LEU A 146 -0.84 4.52 -13.13
N LEU A 147 -1.15 3.70 -12.14
CA LEU A 147 -0.19 2.78 -11.54
C LEU A 147 0.37 1.80 -12.58
N ILE A 148 -0.50 1.22 -13.39
CA ILE A 148 -0.09 0.28 -14.44
C ILE A 148 0.79 0.99 -15.47
N LYS A 149 0.42 2.19 -15.87
CA LYS A 149 1.21 2.98 -16.82
C LYS A 149 2.60 3.30 -16.28
N LYS A 150 2.69 3.70 -15.01
CA LYS A 150 3.98 4.04 -14.40
C LYS A 150 4.88 2.80 -14.25
N GLU A 151 4.30 1.66 -13.96
CA GLU A 151 5.08 0.43 -13.94
C GLU A 151 5.65 0.10 -15.32
N GLU A 152 4.87 0.29 -16.38
CA GLU A 152 5.34 0.07 -17.76
C GLU A 152 6.52 0.97 -18.10
N GLU A 153 6.55 2.21 -17.57
CA GLU A 153 7.64 3.15 -17.87
C GLU A 153 8.99 2.67 -17.34
N ILE A 154 9.02 1.80 -16.33
CA ILE A 154 10.26 1.30 -15.73
C ILE A 154 10.55 -0.16 -16.05
N SER A 155 9.69 -0.81 -16.81
CA SER A 155 9.88 -2.23 -17.15
C SER A 155 10.63 -2.43 -18.46
#